data_334e15acac39427916614afb7b3d2d5b
#
_entry.id   334e15acac39427916614afb7b3d2d5b
#
_cell.length_a   1.000
_cell.length_b   1.000
_cell.length_c   1.000
_cell.angle_alpha   90.00
_cell.angle_beta   90.00
_cell.angle_gamma   90.00
#
_symmetry.space_group_name_H-M   'P 1'
#
loop_
_entity.id
_entity.type
_entity.pdbx_description
1 polymer ?
#
loop_
_entity_poly.entity_id
_entity_poly.type
_entity_poly.pdbx_seq_one_letter_code
_entity_poly.pdbx_strand_id
1 'polypeptide(L)'
;MDKMVPVPSHSIIPERDLSSKTILEVHRLGIDFGGLHAVEDFSIMLGRTEISGLIGPNGAGKTTVFNLLTNVYQPTHGVILIDGIDTRGKKTWQLNQLGIARTFQNIRLFSKLSVEDNVKIGLHNACQSSQAASMLRLPSYWSAEKKAHETAMELLSIFDMQHMASWESGSLPYGAQRRLEIVRALATSPKVLLLDEPAAGMNPSETAELMQNIKKIRDTFHLAILLIEHDMNLVMGICEGIAVLNYGKIIAKGTPDEIKSNPLVIEAYLGRGKEAKNA
;
A
#
# COMPACT_ATOMS: atom_id res chain seq x y z
N MET A 1 -24.77 -17.06 -6.09
CA MET A 1 -23.86 -16.25 -5.28
C MET A 1 -23.59 -17.03 -4.01
N ASP A 2 -22.46 -17.72 -3.95
CA ASP A 2 -22.03 -18.32 -2.70
C ASP A 2 -21.84 -17.21 -1.69
N LYS A 3 -22.58 -17.28 -0.59
CA LYS A 3 -22.34 -16.42 0.56
C LYS A 3 -20.94 -16.76 1.05
N MET A 4 -19.96 -15.93 0.70
CA MET A 4 -18.64 -16.01 1.29
C MET A 4 -18.81 -15.70 2.77
N VAL A 5 -18.77 -16.75 3.59
CA VAL A 5 -18.76 -16.60 5.04
C VAL A 5 -17.36 -16.10 5.37
N PRO A 6 -17.19 -14.90 5.96
CA PRO A 6 -15.90 -14.47 6.46
C PRO A 6 -15.47 -15.49 7.51
N VAL A 7 -14.43 -16.24 7.23
CA VAL A 7 -13.87 -17.17 8.21
C VAL A 7 -12.89 -16.37 9.06
N PRO A 8 -12.98 -16.41 10.39
CA PRO A 8 -12.03 -15.71 11.28
C PRO A 8 -10.56 -15.95 10.95
N SER A 9 -10.27 -17.13 10.38
CA SER A 9 -8.93 -17.49 9.87
C SER A 9 -8.42 -16.59 8.74
N HIS A 10 -9.21 -15.70 8.20
CA HIS A 10 -8.83 -14.79 7.12
C HIS A 10 -8.27 -13.46 7.63
N SER A 11 -8.55 -13.08 8.88
CA SER A 11 -7.87 -11.94 9.49
C SER A 11 -6.37 -12.21 9.60
N ILE A 12 -5.55 -11.18 9.38
CA ILE A 12 -4.11 -11.26 9.64
C ILE A 12 -3.86 -11.37 11.14
N ILE A 13 -4.70 -10.73 11.94
CA ILE A 13 -4.70 -10.85 13.40
C ILE A 13 -5.92 -11.72 13.80
N PRO A 14 -5.75 -13.03 14.07
CA PRO A 14 -6.85 -13.96 14.24
C PRO A 14 -7.81 -13.62 15.39
N GLU A 15 -7.31 -12.99 16.44
CA GLU A 15 -8.08 -12.66 17.66
C GLU A 15 -8.85 -11.32 17.54
N ARG A 16 -8.64 -10.57 16.45
CA ARG A 16 -9.26 -9.26 16.26
C ARG A 16 -10.64 -9.41 15.64
N ASP A 17 -11.66 -8.93 16.30
CA ASP A 17 -12.99 -8.80 15.73
C ASP A 17 -13.01 -7.64 14.70
N LEU A 18 -12.95 -7.99 13.42
CA LEU A 18 -13.00 -7.05 12.30
C LEU A 18 -14.37 -6.92 11.68
N SER A 19 -15.37 -7.68 12.15
CA SER A 19 -16.69 -7.81 11.50
C SER A 19 -17.40 -6.49 11.21
N SER A 20 -17.19 -5.47 12.07
CA SER A 20 -17.78 -4.13 11.90
C SER A 20 -16.79 -3.07 11.39
N LYS A 21 -15.50 -3.41 11.20
CA LYS A 21 -14.42 -2.46 10.93
C LYS A 21 -13.53 -2.83 9.75
N THR A 22 -13.83 -3.91 9.05
CA THR A 22 -13.06 -4.35 7.88
C THR A 22 -13.16 -3.32 6.75
N ILE A 23 -12.01 -2.99 6.15
CA ILE A 23 -11.92 -2.07 5.01
C ILE A 23 -11.48 -2.78 3.73
N LEU A 24 -10.64 -3.80 3.85
CA LEU A 24 -10.20 -4.63 2.73
C LEU A 24 -10.45 -6.09 3.08
N GLU A 25 -11.18 -6.79 2.22
CA GLU A 25 -11.44 -8.22 2.32
C GLU A 25 -11.00 -8.89 1.04
N VAL A 26 -10.22 -9.96 1.18
CA VAL A 26 -9.74 -10.77 0.07
C VAL A 26 -10.07 -12.23 0.38
N HIS A 27 -10.82 -12.86 -0.52
CA HIS A 27 -11.31 -14.22 -0.33
C HIS A 27 -10.83 -15.12 -1.45
N ARG A 28 -10.03 -16.12 -1.12
CA ARG A 28 -9.53 -17.18 -2.01
C ARG A 28 -9.03 -16.64 -3.35
N LEU A 29 -8.25 -15.56 -3.29
CA LEU A 29 -7.73 -14.91 -4.47
C LEU A 29 -6.65 -15.76 -5.13
N GLY A 30 -6.72 -15.90 -6.45
CA GLY A 30 -5.70 -16.60 -7.21
C GLY A 30 -5.56 -16.08 -8.62
N ILE A 31 -4.37 -16.29 -9.17
CA ILE A 31 -4.05 -15.98 -10.56
C ILE A 31 -3.11 -17.02 -11.16
N ASP A 32 -3.44 -17.42 -12.39
CA ASP A 32 -2.71 -18.39 -13.17
C ASP A 32 -2.12 -17.72 -14.42
N PHE A 33 -0.85 -17.95 -14.67
CA PHE A 33 -0.14 -17.52 -15.87
C PHE A 33 0.36 -18.75 -16.64
N GLY A 34 -0.33 -19.12 -17.73
CA GLY A 34 0.11 -20.20 -18.61
C GLY A 34 0.39 -21.54 -17.90
N GLY A 35 -0.42 -21.88 -16.88
CA GLY A 35 -0.25 -23.10 -16.07
C GLY A 35 0.57 -22.94 -14.79
N LEU A 36 1.18 -21.77 -14.57
CA LEU A 36 1.84 -21.44 -13.31
C LEU A 36 0.84 -20.75 -12.37
N HIS A 37 0.56 -21.36 -11.22
CA HIS A 37 -0.21 -20.72 -10.13
C HIS A 37 0.67 -19.73 -9.38
N ALA A 38 0.63 -18.44 -9.77
CA ALA A 38 1.47 -17.41 -9.16
C ALA A 38 0.95 -16.96 -7.78
N VAL A 39 -0.36 -17.03 -7.56
CA VAL A 39 -1.03 -16.86 -6.27
C VAL A 39 -2.18 -17.86 -6.21
N GLU A 40 -2.30 -18.57 -5.07
CA GLU A 40 -3.29 -19.61 -4.85
C GLU A 40 -3.92 -19.46 -3.47
N ASP A 41 -5.26 -19.40 -3.44
CA ASP A 41 -6.09 -19.36 -2.22
C ASP A 41 -5.68 -18.27 -1.20
N PHE A 42 -5.25 -17.11 -1.71
CA PHE A 42 -4.82 -16.00 -0.86
C PHE A 42 -6.04 -15.31 -0.25
N SER A 43 -6.09 -15.29 1.08
CA SER A 43 -7.22 -14.69 1.82
C SER A 43 -6.69 -13.88 2.99
N ILE A 44 -7.04 -12.58 3.04
CA ILE A 44 -6.72 -11.65 4.14
C ILE A 44 -7.89 -10.70 4.40
N MET A 45 -7.93 -10.15 5.60
CA MET A 45 -8.83 -9.06 5.97
C MET A 45 -8.04 -8.00 6.74
N LEU A 46 -8.22 -6.73 6.40
CA LEU A 46 -7.62 -5.60 7.09
C LEU A 46 -8.69 -4.74 7.77
N GLY A 47 -8.43 -4.35 9.01
CA GLY A 47 -9.21 -3.36 9.75
C GLY A 47 -8.94 -1.93 9.28
N ARG A 48 -9.83 -1.00 9.62
CA ARG A 48 -9.79 0.40 9.11
C ARG A 48 -8.56 1.21 9.53
N THR A 49 -7.92 0.87 10.61
CA THR A 49 -6.74 1.59 11.15
C THR A 49 -5.61 0.64 11.49
N GLU A 50 -5.42 -0.37 10.66
CA GLU A 50 -4.46 -1.44 10.87
C GLU A 50 -3.22 -1.24 10.00
N ILE A 51 -2.04 -1.50 10.57
CA ILE A 51 -0.80 -1.65 9.79
C ILE A 51 -0.46 -3.13 9.73
N SER A 52 -0.53 -3.68 8.52
CA SER A 52 -0.25 -5.10 8.29
C SER A 52 0.87 -5.30 7.29
N GLY A 53 1.66 -6.36 7.51
CA GLY A 53 2.77 -6.75 6.64
C GLY A 53 2.42 -7.95 5.77
N LEU A 54 2.82 -7.89 4.50
CA LEU A 54 2.89 -9.07 3.62
C LEU A 54 4.36 -9.35 3.33
N ILE A 55 4.90 -10.38 3.96
CA ILE A 55 6.30 -10.75 3.83
C ILE A 55 6.46 -12.10 3.12
N GLY A 56 7.69 -12.45 2.79
CA GLY A 56 8.02 -13.73 2.18
C GLY A 56 9.28 -13.63 1.33
N PRO A 57 9.85 -14.75 0.92
CA PRO A 57 11.04 -14.81 0.07
C PRO A 57 10.83 -14.08 -1.27
N ASN A 58 11.94 -13.81 -1.98
CA ASN A 58 11.87 -13.28 -3.35
C ASN A 58 11.18 -14.31 -4.27
N GLY A 59 10.26 -13.84 -5.11
CA GLY A 59 9.45 -14.71 -5.97
C GLY A 59 8.29 -15.41 -5.26
N ALA A 60 8.00 -15.10 -3.98
CA ALA A 60 6.86 -15.66 -3.27
C ALA A 60 5.48 -15.24 -3.80
N GLY A 61 5.41 -14.20 -4.67
CA GLY A 61 4.16 -13.70 -5.25
C GLY A 61 3.65 -12.38 -4.64
N LYS A 62 4.41 -11.74 -3.74
CA LYS A 62 3.99 -10.50 -3.04
C LYS A 62 3.55 -9.37 -3.99
N THR A 63 4.39 -9.04 -4.97
CA THR A 63 4.08 -8.02 -5.97
C THR A 63 2.89 -8.42 -6.84
N THR A 64 2.71 -9.72 -7.11
CA THR A 64 1.53 -10.24 -7.82
C THR A 64 0.26 -10.00 -7.01
N VAL A 65 0.29 -10.23 -5.69
CA VAL A 65 -0.83 -9.90 -4.80
C VAL A 65 -1.16 -8.41 -4.88
N PHE A 66 -0.17 -7.51 -4.80
CA PHE A 66 -0.42 -6.06 -4.93
C PHE A 66 -1.00 -5.69 -6.31
N ASN A 67 -0.54 -6.34 -7.37
CA ASN A 67 -1.10 -6.14 -8.72
C ASN A 67 -2.56 -6.61 -8.81
N LEU A 68 -2.93 -7.68 -8.11
CA LEU A 68 -4.31 -8.14 -7.99
C LEU A 68 -5.16 -7.16 -7.17
N LEU A 69 -4.67 -6.72 -6.00
CA LEU A 69 -5.38 -5.77 -5.13
C LEU A 69 -5.66 -4.42 -5.80
N THR A 70 -4.89 -4.06 -6.82
CA THR A 70 -5.06 -2.81 -7.60
C THR A 70 -5.66 -3.03 -8.98
N ASN A 71 -6.13 -4.25 -9.30
CA ASN A 71 -6.66 -4.64 -10.61
C ASN A 71 -5.72 -4.31 -11.80
N VAL A 72 -4.41 -4.25 -11.55
CA VAL A 72 -3.39 -4.28 -12.64
C VAL A 72 -3.44 -5.65 -13.32
N TYR A 73 -3.62 -6.70 -12.50
CA TYR A 73 -3.98 -8.05 -12.97
C TYR A 73 -5.40 -8.36 -12.52
N GLN A 74 -6.17 -9.01 -13.41
CA GLN A 74 -7.48 -9.55 -13.03
C GLN A 74 -7.30 -10.93 -12.42
N PRO A 75 -7.92 -11.24 -11.28
CA PRO A 75 -7.81 -12.55 -10.67
C PRO A 75 -8.50 -13.61 -11.55
N THR A 76 -7.92 -14.82 -11.59
CA THR A 76 -8.56 -15.99 -12.22
C THR A 76 -9.76 -16.46 -11.36
N HIS A 77 -9.59 -16.40 -10.05
CA HIS A 77 -10.65 -16.73 -9.08
C HIS A 77 -10.50 -15.90 -7.80
N GLY A 78 -11.53 -15.96 -6.97
CA GLY A 78 -11.60 -15.20 -5.73
C GLY A 78 -12.27 -13.84 -5.89
N VAL A 79 -12.32 -13.10 -4.79
CA VAL A 79 -12.99 -11.80 -4.69
C VAL A 79 -12.18 -10.84 -3.83
N ILE A 80 -12.17 -9.58 -4.21
CA ILE A 80 -11.62 -8.45 -3.43
C ILE A 80 -12.76 -7.48 -3.17
N LEU A 81 -12.99 -7.16 -1.90
CA LEU A 81 -13.96 -6.16 -1.47
C LEU A 81 -13.22 -4.99 -0.81
N ILE A 82 -13.57 -3.79 -1.19
CA ILE A 82 -13.11 -2.55 -0.56
C ILE A 82 -14.33 -1.87 0.06
N ASP A 83 -14.36 -1.74 1.38
CA ASP A 83 -15.50 -1.20 2.11
C ASP A 83 -16.83 -1.91 1.72
N GLY A 84 -16.79 -3.24 1.57
CA GLY A 84 -17.90 -4.08 1.13
C GLY A 84 -18.21 -4.04 -0.37
N ILE A 85 -17.49 -3.24 -1.17
CA ILE A 85 -17.74 -3.07 -2.60
C ILE A 85 -16.84 -4.01 -3.41
N ASP A 86 -17.43 -4.88 -4.22
CA ASP A 86 -16.72 -5.79 -5.13
C ASP A 86 -15.93 -5.03 -6.20
N THR A 87 -14.66 -5.40 -6.35
CA THR A 87 -13.73 -4.76 -7.31
C THR A 87 -13.70 -5.40 -8.69
N ARG A 88 -14.38 -6.53 -8.90
CA ARG A 88 -14.37 -7.26 -10.18
C ARG A 88 -14.85 -6.38 -11.32
N GLY A 89 -14.14 -6.42 -12.44
CA GLY A 89 -14.43 -5.65 -13.65
C GLY A 89 -14.16 -4.15 -13.53
N LYS A 90 -13.71 -3.65 -12.38
CA LYS A 90 -13.33 -2.25 -12.23
C LYS A 90 -11.91 -2.02 -12.77
N LYS A 91 -11.68 -0.82 -13.30
CA LYS A 91 -10.36 -0.35 -13.72
C LYS A 91 -9.58 0.19 -12.52
N THR A 92 -8.26 0.23 -12.60
CA THR A 92 -7.36 0.72 -11.53
C THR A 92 -7.75 2.10 -10.99
N TRP A 93 -8.15 3.05 -11.87
CA TRP A 93 -8.58 4.38 -11.44
C TRP A 93 -9.88 4.36 -10.64
N GLN A 94 -10.78 3.41 -10.92
CA GLN A 94 -12.02 3.25 -10.15
C GLN A 94 -11.74 2.68 -8.74
N LEU A 95 -10.71 1.83 -8.60
CA LEU A 95 -10.26 1.38 -7.29
C LEU A 95 -9.68 2.53 -6.47
N ASN A 96 -8.95 3.43 -7.12
CA ASN A 96 -8.47 4.64 -6.44
C ASN A 96 -9.64 5.50 -5.93
N GLN A 97 -10.71 5.65 -6.72
CA GLN A 97 -11.94 6.33 -6.26
C GLN A 97 -12.66 5.59 -5.12
N LEU A 98 -12.56 4.26 -5.03
CA LEU A 98 -13.06 3.49 -3.89
C LEU A 98 -12.20 3.67 -2.63
N GLY A 99 -11.01 4.23 -2.78
CA GLY A 99 -10.12 4.56 -1.67
C GLY A 99 -8.91 3.64 -1.54
N ILE A 100 -8.46 2.96 -2.59
CA ILE A 100 -7.17 2.25 -2.56
C ILE A 100 -6.10 3.07 -3.27
N ALA A 101 -4.96 3.28 -2.61
CA ALA A 101 -3.78 3.88 -3.22
C ALA A 101 -2.57 2.98 -3.05
N ARG A 102 -1.59 3.09 -3.96
CA ARG A 102 -0.37 2.29 -3.93
C ARG A 102 0.84 3.12 -4.29
N THR A 103 1.95 2.92 -3.57
CA THR A 103 3.29 3.27 -4.04
C THR A 103 3.88 2.12 -4.86
N PHE A 104 4.95 2.37 -5.59
CA PHE A 104 5.57 1.35 -6.45
C PHE A 104 7.02 1.12 -6.00
N GLN A 105 7.53 -0.09 -6.22
CA GLN A 105 8.92 -0.43 -5.93
C GLN A 105 9.91 0.54 -6.63
N ASN A 106 9.65 0.83 -7.91
CA ASN A 106 10.38 1.87 -8.64
C ASN A 106 9.62 3.20 -8.51
N ILE A 107 10.31 4.25 -8.09
CA ILE A 107 9.74 5.59 -7.94
C ILE A 107 9.09 6.07 -9.24
N ARG A 108 7.82 6.49 -9.15
CA ARG A 108 7.01 6.96 -10.28
C ARG A 108 6.57 8.41 -10.08
N LEU A 109 7.53 9.30 -9.87
CA LEU A 109 7.26 10.73 -9.80
C LEU A 109 7.29 11.36 -11.20
N PHE A 110 6.58 12.48 -11.35
CA PHE A 110 6.73 13.35 -12.49
C PHE A 110 8.00 14.20 -12.30
N SER A 111 9.14 13.64 -12.66
CA SER A 111 10.47 14.14 -12.31
C SER A 111 10.74 15.60 -12.71
N LYS A 112 10.10 16.07 -13.76
CA LYS A 112 10.19 17.46 -14.29
C LYS A 112 9.24 18.44 -13.62
N LEU A 113 8.32 17.96 -12.79
CA LEU A 113 7.40 18.81 -12.04
C LEU A 113 7.95 19.08 -10.64
N SER A 114 7.44 20.16 -10.03
CA SER A 114 7.77 20.49 -8.65
C SER A 114 7.25 19.44 -7.67
N VAL A 115 7.80 19.44 -6.47
CA VAL A 115 7.30 18.61 -5.34
C VAL A 115 5.83 18.90 -5.09
N GLU A 116 5.43 20.16 -5.01
CA GLU A 116 4.05 20.58 -4.84
C GLU A 116 3.14 20.10 -5.97
N ASP A 117 3.56 20.25 -7.24
CA ASP A 117 2.74 19.81 -8.37
C ASP A 117 2.52 18.31 -8.40
N ASN A 118 3.52 17.51 -7.99
CA ASN A 118 3.35 16.06 -7.81
C ASN A 118 2.25 15.74 -6.80
N VAL A 119 2.15 16.48 -5.70
CA VAL A 119 1.08 16.30 -4.71
C VAL A 119 -0.25 16.76 -5.26
N LYS A 120 -0.32 17.92 -5.92
CA LYS A 120 -1.54 18.46 -6.53
C LYS A 120 -2.16 17.52 -7.55
N ILE A 121 -1.36 16.78 -8.32
CA ILE A 121 -1.86 15.74 -9.23
C ILE A 121 -2.66 14.67 -8.46
N GLY A 122 -2.21 14.29 -7.25
CA GLY A 122 -2.96 13.37 -6.38
C GLY A 122 -4.29 13.93 -5.89
N LEU A 123 -4.39 15.25 -5.72
CA LEU A 123 -5.61 15.93 -5.27
C LEU A 123 -6.69 16.05 -6.35
N HIS A 124 -6.45 15.61 -7.59
CA HIS A 124 -7.39 15.79 -8.72
C HIS A 124 -8.80 15.26 -8.43
N ASN A 125 -8.93 14.17 -7.67
CA ASN A 125 -10.24 13.62 -7.31
C ASN A 125 -10.96 14.47 -6.24
N ALA A 126 -10.22 15.17 -5.39
CA ALA A 126 -10.76 15.98 -4.28
C ALA A 126 -11.01 17.45 -4.67
N CYS A 127 -10.21 17.99 -5.58
CA CYS A 127 -10.23 19.38 -5.99
C CYS A 127 -10.67 19.50 -7.46
N GLN A 128 -11.94 19.14 -7.75
CA GLN A 128 -12.48 19.26 -9.12
C GLN A 128 -12.91 20.71 -9.37
N SER A 129 -12.22 21.38 -10.31
CA SER A 129 -12.76 22.55 -10.99
C SER A 129 -13.40 22.13 -12.32
N SER A 130 -14.48 22.81 -12.74
CA SER A 130 -15.04 22.52 -14.07
C SER A 130 -14.01 22.88 -15.15
N GLN A 131 -13.95 22.10 -16.21
CA GLN A 131 -13.03 22.36 -17.33
C GLN A 131 -13.19 23.78 -17.89
N ALA A 132 -14.44 24.27 -17.97
CA ALA A 132 -14.72 25.64 -18.39
C ALA A 132 -14.15 26.68 -17.43
N ALA A 133 -14.26 26.46 -16.10
CA ALA A 133 -13.70 27.35 -15.09
C ALA A 133 -12.17 27.40 -15.16
N SER A 134 -11.52 26.25 -15.42
CA SER A 134 -10.07 26.18 -15.59
C SER A 134 -9.60 26.87 -16.86
N MET A 135 -10.32 26.69 -17.98
CA MET A 135 -9.99 27.28 -19.26
C MET A 135 -10.14 28.83 -19.28
N LEU A 136 -11.18 29.32 -18.60
CA LEU A 136 -11.47 30.77 -18.53
C LEU A 136 -10.86 31.43 -17.28
N ARG A 137 -10.12 30.70 -16.45
CA ARG A 137 -9.49 31.18 -15.20
C ARG A 137 -10.48 31.95 -14.30
N LEU A 138 -11.70 31.42 -14.16
CA LEU A 138 -12.73 32.03 -13.32
C LEU A 138 -12.32 32.10 -11.86
N PRO A 139 -12.94 32.95 -11.01
CA PRO A 139 -12.65 33.01 -9.58
C PRO A 139 -12.71 31.66 -8.86
N SER A 140 -13.60 30.76 -9.26
CA SER A 140 -13.71 29.39 -8.77
C SER A 140 -12.46 28.53 -9.02
N TYR A 141 -11.77 28.76 -10.16
CA TYR A 141 -10.50 28.11 -10.44
C TYR A 141 -9.42 28.54 -9.44
N TRP A 142 -9.28 29.85 -9.19
CA TRP A 142 -8.29 30.36 -8.25
C TRP A 142 -8.55 29.92 -6.82
N SER A 143 -9.82 29.81 -6.42
CA SER A 143 -10.20 29.28 -5.11
C SER A 143 -9.83 27.78 -4.97
N ALA A 144 -10.07 26.99 -6.02
CA ALA A 144 -9.68 25.57 -6.05
C ALA A 144 -8.16 25.39 -6.01
N GLU A 145 -7.42 26.23 -6.77
CA GLU A 145 -5.95 26.20 -6.81
C GLU A 145 -5.35 26.58 -5.45
N LYS A 146 -5.89 27.61 -4.78
CA LYS A 146 -5.48 27.99 -3.44
C LYS A 146 -5.70 26.86 -2.44
N LYS A 147 -6.87 26.21 -2.47
CA LYS A 147 -7.18 25.05 -1.63
C LYS A 147 -6.25 23.89 -1.91
N ALA A 148 -5.96 23.60 -3.18
CA ALA A 148 -5.02 22.55 -3.57
C ALA A 148 -3.60 22.83 -3.06
N HIS A 149 -3.14 24.09 -3.12
CA HIS A 149 -1.87 24.53 -2.56
C HIS A 149 -1.83 24.32 -1.03
N GLU A 150 -2.83 24.82 -0.30
CA GLU A 150 -2.92 24.68 1.16
C GLU A 150 -2.89 23.19 1.56
N THR A 151 -3.71 22.36 0.94
CA THR A 151 -3.75 20.92 1.19
C THR A 151 -2.42 20.24 0.84
N ALA A 152 -1.79 20.61 -0.27
CA ALA A 152 -0.48 20.06 -0.64
C ALA A 152 0.60 20.41 0.40
N MET A 153 0.60 21.65 0.91
CA MET A 153 1.53 22.08 1.95
C MET A 153 1.28 21.37 3.28
N GLU A 154 0.03 21.13 3.67
CA GLU A 154 -0.33 20.33 4.84
C GLU A 154 0.18 18.88 4.70
N LEU A 155 -0.04 18.23 3.56
CA LEU A 155 0.44 16.87 3.31
C LEU A 155 1.98 16.79 3.32
N LEU A 156 2.67 17.76 2.71
CA LEU A 156 4.13 17.85 2.74
C LEU A 156 4.68 18.04 4.16
N SER A 157 3.91 18.67 5.05
CA SER A 157 4.32 18.91 6.45
C SER A 157 4.44 17.62 7.27
N ILE A 158 3.83 16.52 6.82
CA ILE A 158 3.91 15.22 7.51
C ILE A 158 5.36 14.71 7.50
N PHE A 159 6.08 15.01 6.43
CA PHE A 159 7.46 14.58 6.18
C PHE A 159 8.46 15.75 6.19
N ASP A 160 8.08 16.90 6.74
CA ASP A 160 8.90 18.12 6.80
C ASP A 160 9.43 18.59 5.44
N MET A 161 8.64 18.38 4.36
CA MET A 161 9.05 18.64 2.98
C MET A 161 8.54 19.97 2.42
N GLN A 162 7.87 20.83 3.19
CA GLN A 162 7.31 22.09 2.72
C GLN A 162 8.36 23.02 2.11
N HIS A 163 9.55 23.04 2.71
CA HIS A 163 10.67 23.87 2.24
C HIS A 163 11.22 23.45 0.86
N MET A 164 10.88 22.24 0.39
CA MET A 164 11.23 21.72 -0.93
C MET A 164 10.07 21.83 -1.94
N ALA A 165 8.94 22.45 -1.58
CA ALA A 165 7.72 22.44 -2.41
C ALA A 165 7.95 22.90 -3.85
N SER A 166 8.82 23.90 -4.06
CA SER A 166 9.16 24.44 -5.38
C SER A 166 10.31 23.72 -6.12
N TRP A 167 10.95 22.73 -5.47
CA TRP A 167 12.06 22.02 -6.08
C TRP A 167 11.55 21.04 -7.16
N GLU A 168 12.37 20.83 -8.20
CA GLU A 168 12.10 19.76 -9.18
C GLU A 168 12.19 18.39 -8.49
N SER A 169 11.14 17.59 -8.57
CA SER A 169 11.06 16.33 -7.80
C SER A 169 12.13 15.31 -8.18
N GLY A 170 12.62 15.36 -9.43
CA GLY A 170 13.72 14.52 -9.89
C GLY A 170 15.08 14.90 -9.30
N SER A 171 15.25 16.10 -8.75
CA SER A 171 16.50 16.55 -8.09
C SER A 171 16.59 16.16 -6.62
N LEU A 172 15.52 15.64 -6.03
CA LEU A 172 15.50 15.25 -4.63
C LEU A 172 16.41 14.03 -4.39
N PRO A 173 17.02 13.92 -3.18
CA PRO A 173 17.61 12.67 -2.71
C PRO A 173 16.62 11.52 -2.74
N TYR A 174 17.08 10.29 -2.95
CA TYR A 174 16.23 9.11 -3.14
C TYR A 174 15.19 8.92 -2.01
N GLY A 175 15.61 9.04 -0.74
CA GLY A 175 14.69 8.94 0.41
C GLY A 175 13.60 10.02 0.40
N ALA A 176 13.91 11.25 -0.05
CA ALA A 176 12.92 12.31 -0.19
C ALA A 176 11.95 12.03 -1.35
N GLN A 177 12.43 11.46 -2.46
CA GLN A 177 11.56 11.02 -3.55
C GLN A 177 10.56 9.94 -3.08
N ARG A 178 11.01 8.97 -2.27
CA ARG A 178 10.13 7.96 -1.66
C ARG A 178 9.07 8.58 -0.75
N ARG A 179 9.46 9.51 0.10
CA ARG A 179 8.51 10.25 0.95
C ARG A 179 7.48 11.01 0.11
N LEU A 180 7.91 11.69 -0.95
CA LEU A 180 7.02 12.39 -1.87
C LEU A 180 6.03 11.44 -2.56
N GLU A 181 6.45 10.23 -2.93
CA GLU A 181 5.56 9.22 -3.51
C GLU A 181 4.43 8.82 -2.55
N ILE A 182 4.76 8.66 -1.25
CA ILE A 182 3.76 8.41 -0.20
C ILE A 182 2.83 9.62 -0.05
N VAL A 183 3.36 10.85 0.02
CA VAL A 183 2.55 12.08 0.11
C VAL A 183 1.59 12.18 -1.06
N ARG A 184 2.05 11.91 -2.29
CA ARG A 184 1.19 11.91 -3.48
C ARG A 184 0.09 10.84 -3.41
N ALA A 185 0.39 9.66 -2.88
CA ALA A 185 -0.62 8.63 -2.66
C ALA A 185 -1.67 9.07 -1.62
N LEU A 186 -1.25 9.71 -0.52
CA LEU A 186 -2.15 10.28 0.49
C LEU A 186 -3.06 11.38 -0.06
N ALA A 187 -2.58 12.17 -1.02
CA ALA A 187 -3.37 13.22 -1.67
C ALA A 187 -4.62 12.68 -2.38
N THR A 188 -4.68 11.39 -2.72
CA THR A 188 -5.90 10.76 -3.25
C THR A 188 -6.95 10.45 -2.19
N SER A 189 -6.69 10.77 -0.91
CA SER A 189 -7.55 10.49 0.24
C SER A 189 -7.91 9.00 0.37
N PRO A 190 -6.92 8.10 0.43
CA PRO A 190 -7.18 6.68 0.44
C PRO A 190 -7.78 6.21 1.78
N LYS A 191 -8.54 5.11 1.73
CA LYS A 191 -8.94 4.30 2.89
C LYS A 191 -7.94 3.18 3.18
N VAL A 192 -7.28 2.69 2.12
CA VAL A 192 -6.24 1.66 2.17
C VAL A 192 -5.02 2.14 1.39
N LEU A 193 -3.87 2.16 2.04
CA LEU A 193 -2.59 2.51 1.43
C LEU A 193 -1.71 1.26 1.31
N LEU A 194 -1.35 0.92 0.09
CA LEU A 194 -0.43 -0.18 -0.22
C LEU A 194 0.98 0.38 -0.41
N LEU A 195 1.91 -0.01 0.45
CA LEU A 195 3.31 0.41 0.40
C LEU A 195 4.20 -0.74 -0.10
N ASP A 196 4.86 -0.54 -1.23
CA ASP A 196 5.70 -1.54 -1.89
C ASP A 196 7.18 -1.22 -1.65
N GLU A 197 7.80 -1.90 -0.67
CA GLU A 197 9.18 -1.71 -0.21
C GLU A 197 9.52 -0.23 0.09
N PRO A 198 8.75 0.44 0.98
CA PRO A 198 8.91 1.88 1.20
C PRO A 198 10.26 2.28 1.77
N ALA A 199 10.98 1.40 2.47
CA ALA A 199 12.30 1.66 3.05
C ALA A 199 13.47 1.28 2.13
N ALA A 200 13.19 0.78 0.91
CA ALA A 200 14.27 0.37 0.00
C ALA A 200 15.27 1.50 -0.25
N GLY A 201 16.56 1.22 -0.04
CA GLY A 201 17.65 2.19 -0.24
C GLY A 201 17.81 3.27 0.83
N MET A 202 17.04 3.19 1.93
CA MET A 202 17.18 4.09 3.09
C MET A 202 18.22 3.58 4.08
N ASN A 203 18.87 4.51 4.77
CA ASN A 203 19.72 4.17 5.90
C ASN A 203 18.87 3.91 7.17
N PRO A 204 19.46 3.33 8.26
CA PRO A 204 18.70 2.99 9.47
C PRO A 204 17.98 4.19 10.13
N SER A 205 18.56 5.40 10.07
CA SER A 205 17.92 6.60 10.63
C SER A 205 16.70 7.02 9.80
N GLU A 206 16.83 6.99 8.47
CA GLU A 206 15.73 7.30 7.56
C GLU A 206 14.60 6.26 7.68
N THR A 207 14.96 4.98 7.85
CA THR A 207 13.97 3.91 8.10
C THR A 207 13.22 4.14 9.41
N ALA A 208 13.91 4.52 10.49
CA ALA A 208 13.28 4.82 11.78
C ALA A 208 12.32 6.02 11.69
N GLU A 209 12.71 7.08 10.98
CA GLU A 209 11.85 8.24 10.70
C GLU A 209 10.62 7.82 9.86
N LEU A 210 10.82 7.02 8.81
CA LEU A 210 9.73 6.50 7.98
C LEU A 210 8.72 5.69 8.81
N MET A 211 9.19 4.84 9.72
CA MET A 211 8.34 4.06 10.62
C MET A 211 7.42 4.95 11.46
N GLN A 212 7.97 6.04 12.02
CA GLN A 212 7.19 7.02 12.80
C GLN A 212 6.16 7.72 11.92
N ASN A 213 6.56 8.13 10.70
CA ASN A 213 5.68 8.79 9.75
C ASN A 213 4.55 7.86 9.28
N ILE A 214 4.81 6.57 9.05
CA ILE A 214 3.77 5.59 8.69
C ILE A 214 2.73 5.47 9.81
N LYS A 215 3.16 5.38 11.08
CA LYS A 215 2.24 5.37 12.23
C LYS A 215 1.43 6.66 12.32
N LYS A 216 2.07 7.83 12.19
CA LYS A 216 1.42 9.14 12.18
C LYS A 216 0.37 9.24 11.07
N ILE A 217 0.69 8.76 9.86
CA ILE A 217 -0.25 8.74 8.72
C ILE A 217 -1.47 7.89 9.05
N ARG A 218 -1.29 6.64 9.53
CA ARG A 218 -2.39 5.79 9.93
C ARG A 218 -3.32 6.48 10.91
N ASP A 219 -2.75 7.11 11.95
CA ASP A 219 -3.52 7.71 13.03
C ASP A 219 -4.21 9.01 12.58
N THR A 220 -3.52 9.85 11.80
CA THR A 220 -4.06 11.15 11.33
C THR A 220 -5.17 10.96 10.29
N PHE A 221 -5.00 10.04 9.36
CA PHE A 221 -5.95 9.82 8.26
C PHE A 221 -6.91 8.67 8.50
N HIS A 222 -6.78 7.96 9.61
CA HIS A 222 -7.62 6.80 9.96
C HIS A 222 -7.71 5.77 8.83
N LEU A 223 -6.59 5.48 8.17
CA LEU A 223 -6.50 4.57 7.03
C LEU A 223 -5.81 3.25 7.41
N ALA A 224 -6.12 2.20 6.67
CA ALA A 224 -5.40 0.95 6.76
C ALA A 224 -4.15 0.98 5.89
N ILE A 225 -3.08 0.33 6.34
CA ILE A 225 -1.83 0.21 5.60
C ILE A 225 -1.48 -1.26 5.45
N LEU A 226 -1.30 -1.69 4.20
CA LEU A 226 -0.68 -2.98 3.90
C LEU A 226 0.67 -2.72 3.24
N LEU A 227 1.74 -3.23 3.85
CA LEU A 227 3.08 -3.04 3.31
C LEU A 227 3.73 -4.37 2.90
N ILE A 228 4.46 -4.33 1.78
CA ILE A 228 5.44 -5.36 1.42
C ILE A 228 6.79 -4.84 1.86
N GLU A 229 7.51 -5.62 2.65
CA GLU A 229 8.87 -5.29 3.07
C GLU A 229 9.71 -6.56 3.29
N HIS A 230 10.99 -6.39 3.17
CA HIS A 230 11.99 -7.40 3.48
C HIS A 230 12.89 -6.98 4.67
N ASP A 231 12.84 -5.72 5.09
CA ASP A 231 13.44 -5.24 6.33
C ASP A 231 12.59 -5.68 7.52
N MET A 232 13.06 -6.74 8.21
CA MET A 232 12.35 -7.30 9.35
C MET A 232 12.28 -6.33 10.53
N ASN A 233 13.22 -5.39 10.68
CA ASN A 233 13.17 -4.42 11.77
C ASN A 233 11.98 -3.47 11.57
N LEU A 234 11.75 -3.00 10.34
CA LEU A 234 10.60 -2.19 10.00
C LEU A 234 9.31 -2.97 10.22
N VAL A 235 9.20 -4.18 9.64
CA VAL A 235 7.98 -5.00 9.73
C VAL A 235 7.62 -5.28 11.19
N MET A 236 8.57 -5.80 11.98
CA MET A 236 8.34 -6.12 13.39
C MET A 236 8.10 -4.89 14.26
N GLY A 237 8.59 -3.71 13.84
CA GLY A 237 8.47 -2.47 14.60
C GLY A 237 7.16 -1.70 14.41
N ILE A 238 6.43 -1.93 13.31
CA ILE A 238 5.21 -1.17 13.02
C ILE A 238 3.98 -2.01 12.69
N CYS A 239 4.13 -3.25 12.21
CA CYS A 239 2.99 -4.08 11.86
C CYS A 239 2.31 -4.64 13.11
N GLU A 240 0.99 -4.61 13.12
CA GLU A 240 0.15 -5.24 14.13
C GLU A 240 -0.10 -6.72 13.77
N GLY A 241 -0.18 -7.01 12.46
CA GLY A 241 -0.33 -8.36 11.92
C GLY A 241 0.53 -8.57 10.68
N ILE A 242 0.96 -9.80 10.48
CA ILE A 242 1.82 -10.20 9.37
C ILE A 242 1.26 -11.44 8.70
N ALA A 243 1.13 -11.41 7.37
CA ALA A 243 0.91 -12.59 6.54
C ALA A 243 2.21 -12.96 5.83
N VAL A 244 2.57 -14.23 5.87
CA VAL A 244 3.77 -14.76 5.23
C VAL A 244 3.39 -15.53 3.98
N LEU A 245 3.88 -15.08 2.84
CA LEU A 245 3.65 -15.69 1.54
C LEU A 245 4.86 -16.53 1.12
N ASN A 246 4.63 -17.74 0.62
CA ASN A 246 5.66 -18.58 0.01
C ASN A 246 5.06 -19.36 -1.17
N TYR A 247 5.71 -19.31 -2.32
CA TYR A 247 5.21 -19.94 -3.57
C TYR A 247 3.72 -19.69 -3.85
N GLY A 248 3.28 -18.43 -3.71
CA GLY A 248 1.90 -18.03 -4.00
C GLY A 248 0.88 -18.36 -2.91
N LYS A 249 1.26 -19.04 -1.82
CA LYS A 249 0.38 -19.45 -0.72
C LYS A 249 0.73 -18.77 0.59
N ILE A 250 -0.26 -18.47 1.41
CA ILE A 250 -0.02 -18.03 2.79
C ILE A 250 0.38 -19.25 3.60
N ILE A 251 1.58 -19.19 4.21
CA ILE A 251 2.10 -20.25 5.09
C ILE A 251 1.93 -19.95 6.57
N ALA A 252 1.78 -18.67 6.93
CA ALA A 252 1.54 -18.25 8.31
C ALA A 252 0.86 -16.90 8.35
N LYS A 253 0.08 -16.64 9.40
CA LYS A 253 -0.47 -15.35 9.80
C LYS A 253 -0.36 -15.22 11.30
N GLY A 254 -0.15 -14.02 11.80
CA GLY A 254 -0.10 -13.75 13.23
C GLY A 254 0.51 -12.40 13.56
N THR A 255 0.71 -12.19 14.83
CA THR A 255 1.46 -11.05 15.37
C THR A 255 2.95 -11.15 15.02
N PRO A 256 3.72 -10.06 15.10
CA PRO A 256 5.17 -10.11 14.89
C PRO A 256 5.90 -11.18 15.69
N ASP A 257 5.55 -11.35 16.95
CA ASP A 257 6.19 -12.34 17.84
C ASP A 257 5.88 -13.79 17.43
N GLU A 258 4.63 -14.07 17.04
CA GLU A 258 4.23 -15.39 16.53
C GLU A 258 4.94 -15.72 15.22
N ILE A 259 5.04 -14.75 14.31
CA ILE A 259 5.72 -14.94 13.02
C ILE A 259 7.21 -15.17 13.19
N LYS A 260 7.86 -14.44 14.11
CA LYS A 260 9.29 -14.57 14.39
C LYS A 260 9.67 -15.96 14.91
N SER A 261 8.78 -16.60 15.67
CA SER A 261 8.99 -17.92 16.27
C SER A 261 8.43 -19.07 15.44
N ASN A 262 7.75 -18.80 14.33
CA ASN A 262 7.09 -19.82 13.52
C ASN A 262 8.08 -20.66 12.72
N PRO A 263 8.14 -22.01 12.93
CA PRO A 263 9.08 -22.89 12.23
C PRO A 263 8.96 -22.87 10.72
N LEU A 264 7.73 -22.79 10.17
CA LEU A 264 7.48 -22.73 8.73
C LEU A 264 8.04 -21.45 8.11
N VAL A 265 7.96 -20.33 8.84
CA VAL A 265 8.53 -19.05 8.40
C VAL A 265 10.05 -19.13 8.41
N ILE A 266 10.63 -19.64 9.50
CA ILE A 266 12.08 -19.81 9.61
C ILE A 266 12.61 -20.70 8.48
N GLU A 267 11.97 -21.83 8.21
CA GLU A 267 12.33 -22.73 7.12
C GLU A 267 12.26 -22.06 5.73
N ALA A 268 11.18 -21.30 5.46
CA ALA A 268 10.99 -20.60 4.19
C ALA A 268 12.11 -19.59 3.91
N TYR A 269 12.68 -18.96 4.94
CA TYR A 269 13.79 -18.01 4.80
C TYR A 269 15.18 -18.68 4.83
N LEU A 270 15.37 -19.74 5.61
CA LEU A 270 16.65 -20.46 5.77
C LEU A 270 16.86 -21.56 4.71
N GLY A 271 15.79 -22.17 4.19
CA GLY A 271 15.85 -23.26 3.22
C GLY A 271 16.60 -22.89 1.93
N ARG A 272 16.55 -21.62 1.51
CA ARG A 272 17.34 -21.11 0.38
C ARG A 272 18.84 -20.98 0.63
N GLY A 273 19.26 -20.91 1.89
CA GLY A 273 20.69 -20.84 2.25
C GLY A 273 21.45 -22.16 2.05
N LYS A 274 20.75 -23.29 1.97
CA LYS A 274 21.36 -24.61 1.74
C LYS A 274 21.49 -24.96 0.24
N GLU A 275 20.58 -24.53 -0.59
CA GLU A 275 20.66 -24.79 -2.04
C GLU A 275 21.73 -23.91 -2.74
N ALA A 276 21.94 -22.68 -2.27
CA ALA A 276 22.96 -21.78 -2.82
C ALA A 276 24.42 -22.17 -2.44
N LYS A 277 24.61 -23.13 -1.49
CA LYS A 277 25.95 -23.64 -1.12
C LYS A 277 26.31 -24.96 -1.82
N ASN A 278 25.34 -25.56 -2.56
CA ASN A 278 25.53 -26.83 -3.25
C ASN A 278 25.41 -26.74 -4.78
N ALA A 279 25.44 -25.51 -5.35
CA ALA A 279 25.45 -25.26 -6.81
C ALA A 279 26.78 -24.68 -7.30
#